data_12b4782249b7403d6b8f7bd656cb77c1
#
_entry.id   12b4782249b7403d6b8f7bd656cb77c1
#
_cell.length_a   1.000
_cell.length_b   1.000
_cell.length_c   1.000
_cell.angle_alpha   90.00
_cell.angle_beta   90.00
_cell.angle_gamma   90.00
#
_symmetry.space_group_name_H-M   'P 1'
#
loop_
_entity.id
_entity.type
_entity.pdbx_description
1 polymer ?
#
loop_
_entity_poly.entity_id
_entity_poly.type
_entity_poly.pdbx_seq_one_letter_code
_entity_poly.pdbx_strand_id
1 'polypeptide(L)'
;VKNKLIIISCVAFLIACNNNKTTETTDTNTATDSVNRSDTSQNANAGKISTDEASSAFLMDAADGGMTEVELGRLAQDKAKNQNVKNFAQMMIHDHSAANDQVKSLASQRNINIPDSISTAHQNKKEDLMKKEGAAFDKAYMDAMVKDHESTINLFEKASNNSKDDGVKNFISSTLPTIRQHLDSARSIRKKL
;
A
#
# COMPACT_ATOMS: atom_id res chain seq x y z
N VAL A 1 42.34 -7.21 -11.04
CA VAL A 1 41.95 -8.51 -10.50
C VAL A 1 42.11 -8.46 -8.98
N LYS A 2 41.06 -8.24 -8.20
CA LYS A 2 41.00 -8.49 -6.75
C LYS A 2 39.55 -8.89 -6.40
N ASN A 3 39.37 -10.20 -6.23
CA ASN A 3 38.14 -10.81 -5.71
C ASN A 3 38.04 -10.47 -4.23
N LYS A 4 36.92 -9.88 -3.81
CA LYS A 4 36.53 -9.84 -2.39
C LYS A 4 35.42 -10.86 -2.15
N LEU A 5 35.84 -11.89 -1.41
CA LEU A 5 34.95 -12.95 -0.89
C LEU A 5 34.17 -12.37 0.29
N ILE A 6 32.84 -12.38 0.19
CA ILE A 6 31.92 -12.01 1.30
C ILE A 6 31.47 -13.30 1.95
N ILE A 7 31.87 -13.49 3.20
CA ILE A 7 31.51 -14.62 4.06
C ILE A 7 30.13 -14.31 4.66
N ILE A 8 29.15 -15.14 4.33
CA ILE A 8 27.81 -15.10 4.93
C ILE A 8 27.88 -15.95 6.21
N SER A 9 27.70 -15.29 7.36
CA SER A 9 27.61 -15.93 8.67
C SER A 9 26.18 -16.35 8.93
N CYS A 10 25.90 -17.65 8.95
CA CYS A 10 24.63 -18.22 9.38
C CYS A 10 24.59 -18.26 10.90
N VAL A 11 23.65 -17.52 11.50
CA VAL A 11 23.31 -17.66 12.92
C VAL A 11 22.12 -18.59 13.03
N ALA A 12 22.37 -19.78 13.62
CA ALA A 12 21.33 -20.74 13.94
C ALA A 12 20.72 -20.41 15.31
N PHE A 13 19.41 -20.18 15.37
CA PHE A 13 18.66 -20.03 16.61
C PHE A 13 18.11 -21.40 17.05
N LEU A 14 18.58 -21.86 18.20
CA LEU A 14 18.06 -23.08 18.87
C LEU A 14 16.82 -22.71 19.68
N ILE A 15 15.71 -23.39 19.39
CA ILE A 15 14.48 -23.32 20.16
C ILE A 15 14.55 -24.42 21.25
N ALA A 16 14.54 -24.03 22.50
CA ALA A 16 14.42 -24.93 23.64
C ALA A 16 12.95 -25.15 23.99
N CYS A 17 12.48 -26.39 23.84
CA CYS A 17 11.19 -26.81 24.35
C CYS A 17 11.30 -27.14 25.86
N ASN A 18 10.50 -26.49 26.69
CA ASN A 18 10.33 -26.83 28.08
C ASN A 18 9.03 -27.59 28.28
N ASN A 19 9.15 -28.85 28.65
CA ASN A 19 8.04 -29.78 28.96
C ASN A 19 7.84 -29.76 30.47
N ASN A 20 6.68 -29.32 30.97
CA ASN A 20 6.33 -29.45 32.36
C ASN A 20 5.13 -30.41 32.52
N LYS A 21 5.39 -31.52 33.15
CA LYS A 21 4.48 -32.65 33.44
C LYS A 21 3.81 -32.36 34.77
N THR A 22 2.50 -32.32 34.83
CA THR A 22 1.74 -32.15 36.06
C THR A 22 1.19 -33.48 36.51
N THR A 23 1.42 -33.79 37.78
CA THR A 23 0.98 -34.96 38.52
C THR A 23 -0.43 -34.73 39.09
N GLU A 24 -1.29 -35.70 38.93
CA GLU A 24 -2.62 -35.80 39.57
C GLU A 24 -2.52 -35.99 41.08
N THR A 25 -3.42 -35.36 41.81
CA THR A 25 -3.89 -35.86 43.10
C THR A 25 -5.38 -35.55 43.29
N THR A 26 -6.13 -36.59 43.48
CA THR A 26 -7.54 -36.64 43.84
C THR A 26 -7.74 -36.19 45.28
N ASP A 27 -8.78 -35.42 45.59
CA ASP A 27 -9.67 -35.67 46.70
C ASP A 27 -11.01 -34.90 46.64
N THR A 28 -12.04 -35.62 47.03
CA THR A 28 -13.46 -35.34 47.13
C THR A 28 -13.79 -34.33 48.25
N ASN A 29 -14.77 -33.43 48.08
CA ASN A 29 -16.05 -33.35 48.81
C ASN A 29 -16.90 -32.13 48.50
N THR A 30 -18.12 -32.40 48.17
CA THR A 30 -19.43 -31.79 48.42
C THR A 30 -19.51 -30.42 49.10
N ALA A 31 -20.17 -29.45 48.45
CA ALA A 31 -21.38 -28.74 48.92
C ALA A 31 -21.81 -27.65 47.94
N THR A 32 -23.06 -27.70 47.61
CA THR A 32 -23.99 -26.68 47.09
C THR A 32 -23.61 -25.23 47.41
N ASP A 33 -23.51 -24.35 46.35
CA ASP A 33 -24.29 -23.13 46.37
C ASP A 33 -24.48 -22.53 44.97
N SER A 34 -25.66 -22.03 44.74
CA SER A 34 -26.12 -21.38 43.51
C SER A 34 -25.47 -20.01 43.40
N VAL A 35 -24.68 -19.79 42.37
CA VAL A 35 -24.39 -18.38 41.95
C VAL A 35 -24.28 -18.30 40.43
N ASN A 36 -25.25 -17.66 39.88
CA ASN A 36 -25.19 -16.70 38.80
C ASN A 36 -24.11 -16.92 37.73
N ARG A 37 -24.45 -17.65 36.68
CA ARG A 37 -23.77 -17.59 35.41
C ARG A 37 -23.97 -16.18 34.85
N SER A 38 -23.06 -15.27 35.15
CA SER A 38 -22.82 -14.14 34.29
C SER A 38 -22.30 -14.70 32.98
N ASP A 39 -23.15 -14.66 31.99
CA ASP A 39 -22.79 -14.77 30.57
C ASP A 39 -21.69 -13.75 30.26
N THR A 40 -20.45 -14.20 30.39
CA THR A 40 -19.36 -13.49 29.74
C THR A 40 -19.41 -13.90 28.26
N SER A 41 -20.40 -13.35 27.57
CA SER A 41 -20.29 -13.16 26.12
C SER A 41 -19.04 -12.35 25.90
N GLN A 42 -17.93 -13.03 25.72
CA GLN A 42 -16.72 -12.40 25.20
C GLN A 42 -17.11 -11.81 23.85
N ASN A 43 -17.37 -10.51 23.93
CA ASN A 43 -17.56 -9.64 22.79
C ASN A 43 -16.31 -9.78 21.90
N ALA A 44 -16.40 -10.66 20.90
CA ALA A 44 -15.46 -10.74 19.79
C ALA A 44 -15.64 -9.50 18.89
N ASN A 45 -15.69 -8.32 19.50
CA ASN A 45 -15.50 -7.05 18.86
C ASN A 45 -13.99 -6.77 18.90
N ALA A 46 -13.20 -7.60 18.22
CA ALA A 46 -11.83 -7.26 17.88
C ALA A 46 -11.90 -5.91 17.16
N GLY A 47 -11.42 -4.87 17.87
CA GLY A 47 -11.68 -3.47 17.66
C GLY A 47 -11.79 -3.05 16.20
N LYS A 48 -13.03 -2.83 15.74
CA LYS A 48 -13.29 -2.05 14.54
C LYS A 48 -12.63 -0.70 14.73
N ILE A 49 -11.59 -0.42 13.94
CA ILE A 49 -11.01 0.91 13.90
C ILE A 49 -12.07 1.79 13.24
N SER A 50 -12.68 2.69 14.03
CA SER A 50 -13.56 3.72 13.48
C SER A 50 -12.68 4.70 12.71
N THR A 51 -12.95 4.86 11.42
CA THR A 51 -12.24 5.86 10.61
C THR A 51 -13.17 7.04 10.30
N ASP A 52 -12.59 8.23 10.19
CA ASP A 52 -13.31 9.42 9.77
C ASP A 52 -13.51 9.46 8.25
N GLU A 53 -14.46 10.31 7.81
CA GLU A 53 -14.82 10.44 6.39
C GLU A 53 -13.64 10.86 5.52
N ALA A 54 -12.79 11.77 6.01
CA ALA A 54 -11.63 12.25 5.26
C ALA A 54 -10.61 11.14 5.03
N SER A 55 -10.39 10.28 6.03
CA SER A 55 -9.52 9.11 5.93
C SER A 55 -10.09 8.06 4.98
N SER A 56 -11.42 7.83 5.02
CA SER A 56 -12.10 6.90 4.10
C SER A 56 -11.99 7.36 2.66
N ALA A 57 -12.31 8.62 2.39
CA ALA A 57 -12.20 9.20 1.06
C ALA A 57 -10.77 9.14 0.53
N PHE A 58 -9.79 9.50 1.36
CA PHE A 58 -8.37 9.40 1.00
C PHE A 58 -7.96 7.98 0.60
N LEU A 59 -8.34 6.95 1.36
CA LEU A 59 -7.97 5.57 1.05
C LEU A 59 -8.59 5.10 -0.28
N MET A 60 -9.81 5.52 -0.60
CA MET A 60 -10.47 5.22 -1.87
C MET A 60 -9.73 5.88 -3.05
N ASP A 61 -9.43 7.19 -2.94
CA ASP A 61 -8.75 7.93 -3.99
C ASP A 61 -7.29 7.46 -4.16
N ALA A 62 -6.58 7.17 -3.07
CA ALA A 62 -5.22 6.65 -3.11
C ALA A 62 -5.16 5.26 -3.76
N ALA A 63 -6.16 4.39 -3.51
CA ALA A 63 -6.25 3.09 -4.16
C ALA A 63 -6.49 3.21 -5.67
N ASP A 64 -7.45 4.03 -6.09
CA ASP A 64 -7.74 4.24 -7.52
C ASP A 64 -6.53 4.83 -8.26
N GLY A 65 -5.91 5.87 -7.69
CA GLY A 65 -4.70 6.47 -8.25
C GLY A 65 -3.54 5.46 -8.32
N GLY A 66 -3.25 4.78 -7.22
CA GLY A 66 -2.15 3.81 -7.17
C GLY A 66 -2.32 2.62 -8.10
N MET A 67 -3.54 2.08 -8.24
CA MET A 67 -3.83 1.04 -9.25
C MET A 67 -3.64 1.57 -10.66
N THR A 68 -4.05 2.82 -10.93
CA THR A 68 -3.86 3.48 -12.22
C THR A 68 -2.37 3.57 -12.57
N GLU A 69 -1.52 3.99 -11.63
CA GLU A 69 -0.08 4.12 -11.86
C GLU A 69 0.57 2.77 -12.21
N VAL A 70 0.14 1.67 -11.58
CA VAL A 70 0.60 0.32 -11.92
C VAL A 70 0.15 -0.08 -13.34
N GLU A 71 -1.10 0.17 -13.70
CA GLU A 71 -1.61 -0.18 -15.04
C GLU A 71 -0.96 0.65 -16.15
N LEU A 72 -0.80 1.97 -15.94
CA LEU A 72 -0.13 2.85 -16.88
C LEU A 72 1.37 2.54 -16.97
N GLY A 73 2.00 2.14 -15.86
CA GLY A 73 3.36 1.65 -15.84
C GLY A 73 3.55 0.41 -16.70
N ARG A 74 2.66 -0.59 -16.59
CA ARG A 74 2.68 -1.79 -17.44
C ARG A 74 2.51 -1.43 -18.91
N LEU A 75 1.55 -0.56 -19.24
CA LEU A 75 1.37 -0.06 -20.60
C LEU A 75 2.65 0.61 -21.15
N ALA A 76 3.34 1.39 -20.30
CA ALA A 76 4.58 2.05 -20.70
C ALA A 76 5.76 1.08 -20.86
N GLN A 77 5.83 -0.02 -20.09
CA GLN A 77 6.81 -1.09 -20.34
C GLN A 77 6.67 -1.67 -21.76
N ASP A 78 5.43 -1.85 -22.21
CA ASP A 78 5.15 -2.44 -23.52
C ASP A 78 5.36 -1.43 -24.67
N LYS A 79 4.87 -0.20 -24.52
CA LYS A 79 4.75 0.77 -25.63
C LYS A 79 5.90 1.76 -25.74
N ALA A 80 6.55 2.13 -24.63
CA ALA A 80 7.57 3.16 -24.62
C ALA A 80 8.78 2.78 -25.49
N LYS A 81 9.35 3.76 -26.17
CA LYS A 81 10.59 3.62 -26.95
C LYS A 81 11.82 4.15 -26.20
N ASN A 82 11.63 5.18 -25.38
CA ASN A 82 12.70 5.78 -24.60
C ASN A 82 13.01 4.92 -23.37
N GLN A 83 14.28 4.55 -23.19
CA GLN A 83 14.70 3.70 -22.08
C GLN A 83 14.48 4.33 -20.70
N ASN A 84 14.63 5.67 -20.59
CA ASN A 84 14.37 6.35 -19.32
C ASN A 84 12.89 6.30 -18.94
N VAL A 85 11.98 6.34 -19.94
CA VAL A 85 10.54 6.17 -19.73
C VAL A 85 10.24 4.74 -19.25
N LYS A 86 10.85 3.73 -19.85
CA LYS A 86 10.71 2.34 -19.38
C LYS A 86 11.23 2.14 -17.96
N ASN A 87 12.39 2.69 -17.64
CA ASN A 87 12.96 2.61 -16.29
C ASN A 87 12.06 3.30 -15.26
N PHE A 88 11.51 4.47 -15.61
CA PHE A 88 10.54 5.16 -14.77
C PHE A 88 9.26 4.34 -14.58
N ALA A 89 8.72 3.76 -15.65
CA ALA A 89 7.54 2.90 -15.58
C ALA A 89 7.77 1.66 -14.69
N GLN A 90 8.96 1.07 -14.73
CA GLN A 90 9.31 -0.03 -13.81
C GLN A 90 9.31 0.41 -12.34
N MET A 91 9.84 1.60 -12.06
CA MET A 91 9.80 2.19 -10.71
C MET A 91 8.35 2.43 -10.28
N MET A 92 7.48 2.97 -11.14
CA MET A 92 6.05 3.15 -10.84
C MET A 92 5.37 1.84 -10.49
N ILE A 93 5.59 0.77 -11.26
CA ILE A 93 5.01 -0.55 -10.98
C ILE A 93 5.45 -1.05 -9.61
N HIS A 94 6.74 -0.95 -9.30
CA HIS A 94 7.31 -1.47 -8.05
C HIS A 94 6.76 -0.71 -6.84
N ASP A 95 6.90 0.61 -6.83
CA ASP A 95 6.62 1.43 -5.65
C ASP A 95 5.12 1.57 -5.41
N HIS A 96 4.31 1.74 -6.47
CA HIS A 96 2.86 1.83 -6.33
C HIS A 96 2.21 0.48 -6.03
N SER A 97 2.78 -0.66 -6.46
CA SER A 97 2.28 -1.97 -6.00
C SER A 97 2.44 -2.13 -4.49
N ALA A 98 3.62 -1.79 -3.95
CA ALA A 98 3.87 -1.86 -2.51
C ALA A 98 2.98 -0.88 -1.71
N ALA A 99 2.76 0.33 -2.23
CA ALA A 99 1.86 1.30 -1.61
C ALA A 99 0.40 0.83 -1.65
N ASN A 100 -0.06 0.23 -2.75
CA ASN A 100 -1.41 -0.32 -2.90
C ASN A 100 -1.68 -1.44 -1.89
N ASP A 101 -0.71 -2.30 -1.59
CA ASP A 101 -0.86 -3.34 -0.58
C ASP A 101 -1.06 -2.74 0.82
N GLN A 102 -0.35 -1.65 1.14
CA GLN A 102 -0.54 -0.92 2.39
C GLN A 102 -1.92 -0.24 2.45
N VAL A 103 -2.37 0.41 1.37
CA VAL A 103 -3.70 1.03 1.28
C VAL A 103 -4.80 -0.03 1.46
N LYS A 104 -4.71 -1.19 0.79
CA LYS A 104 -5.65 -2.30 0.94
C LYS A 104 -5.69 -2.83 2.37
N SER A 105 -4.54 -2.97 3.02
CA SER A 105 -4.45 -3.38 4.43
C SER A 105 -5.14 -2.37 5.35
N LEU A 106 -4.85 -1.07 5.18
CA LEU A 106 -5.47 0.00 5.96
C LEU A 106 -6.99 0.04 5.77
N ALA A 107 -7.46 -0.09 4.54
CA ALA A 107 -8.89 -0.11 4.20
C ALA A 107 -9.60 -1.32 4.81
N SER A 108 -9.01 -2.52 4.70
CA SER A 108 -9.55 -3.75 5.28
C SER A 108 -9.73 -3.64 6.80
N GLN A 109 -8.74 -3.12 7.53
CA GLN A 109 -8.81 -2.91 8.97
C GLN A 109 -9.95 -1.94 9.38
N ARG A 110 -10.42 -1.11 8.46
CA ARG A 110 -11.46 -0.09 8.64
C ARG A 110 -12.80 -0.46 8.01
N ASN A 111 -12.89 -1.68 7.43
CA ASN A 111 -14.05 -2.16 6.66
C ASN A 111 -14.43 -1.25 5.49
N ILE A 112 -13.44 -0.60 4.88
CA ILE A 112 -13.61 0.16 3.64
C ILE A 112 -13.43 -0.80 2.48
N ASN A 113 -14.44 -0.90 1.61
CA ASN A 113 -14.37 -1.72 0.41
C ASN A 113 -13.74 -0.91 -0.73
N ILE A 114 -12.53 -1.30 -1.13
CA ILE A 114 -11.85 -0.72 -2.28
C ILE A 114 -12.23 -1.52 -3.52
N PRO A 115 -12.66 -0.87 -4.63
CA PRO A 115 -12.90 -1.55 -5.90
C PRO A 115 -11.66 -2.28 -6.42
N ASP A 116 -11.87 -3.39 -7.12
CA ASP A 116 -10.78 -4.19 -7.72
C ASP A 116 -10.29 -3.62 -9.07
N SER A 117 -10.91 -2.55 -9.54
CA SER A 117 -10.58 -1.91 -10.82
C SER A 117 -10.50 -0.39 -10.68
N ILE A 118 -9.74 0.22 -11.58
CA ILE A 118 -9.62 1.68 -11.69
C ILE A 118 -10.93 2.31 -12.15
N SER A 119 -11.16 3.56 -11.77
CA SER A 119 -12.35 4.34 -12.14
C SER A 119 -12.49 4.52 -13.65
N THR A 120 -13.71 4.81 -14.12
CA THR A 120 -13.98 5.11 -15.55
C THR A 120 -13.10 6.25 -16.07
N ALA A 121 -12.84 7.28 -15.25
CA ALA A 121 -11.98 8.39 -15.63
C ALA A 121 -10.54 7.92 -15.92
N HIS A 122 -10.02 7.01 -15.10
CA HIS A 122 -8.69 6.44 -15.29
C HIS A 122 -8.64 5.41 -16.41
N GLN A 123 -9.73 4.65 -16.65
CA GLN A 123 -9.86 3.79 -17.84
C GLN A 123 -9.74 4.61 -19.13
N ASN A 124 -10.50 5.71 -19.24
CA ASN A 124 -10.44 6.61 -20.39
C ASN A 124 -9.02 7.18 -20.61
N LYS A 125 -8.34 7.60 -19.54
CA LYS A 125 -6.94 8.04 -19.60
C LYS A 125 -6.03 6.96 -20.19
N LYS A 126 -6.15 5.72 -19.72
CA LYS A 126 -5.40 4.57 -20.23
C LYS A 126 -5.68 4.33 -21.70
N GLU A 127 -6.95 4.35 -22.11
CA GLU A 127 -7.34 4.20 -23.52
C GLU A 127 -6.77 5.29 -24.42
N ASP A 128 -6.75 6.54 -23.96
CA ASP A 128 -6.15 7.64 -24.70
C ASP A 128 -4.63 7.52 -24.87
N LEU A 129 -3.94 6.97 -23.88
CA LEU A 129 -2.52 6.63 -23.99
C LEU A 129 -2.31 5.44 -24.94
N MET A 130 -3.17 4.44 -24.92
CA MET A 130 -3.09 3.27 -25.82
C MET A 130 -3.14 3.62 -27.30
N LYS A 131 -3.83 4.70 -27.66
CA LYS A 131 -3.93 5.23 -29.05
C LYS A 131 -2.62 5.86 -29.56
N LYS A 132 -1.65 6.11 -28.69
CA LYS A 132 -0.39 6.78 -29.04
C LYS A 132 0.73 5.77 -29.24
N GLU A 133 1.74 6.17 -30.04
CA GLU A 133 2.88 5.34 -30.39
C GLU A 133 4.20 6.12 -30.35
N GLY A 134 5.31 5.42 -30.13
CA GLY A 134 6.66 5.97 -30.25
C GLY A 134 6.89 7.17 -29.33
N ALA A 135 7.55 8.23 -29.84
CA ALA A 135 7.85 9.43 -29.07
C ALA A 135 6.59 10.17 -28.60
N ALA A 136 5.47 10.08 -29.34
CA ALA A 136 4.20 10.67 -28.92
C ALA A 136 3.61 9.96 -27.70
N PHE A 137 3.79 8.64 -27.60
CA PHE A 137 3.43 7.88 -26.41
C PHE A 137 4.33 8.27 -25.23
N ASP A 138 5.66 8.25 -25.42
CA ASP A 138 6.63 8.57 -24.35
C ASP A 138 6.32 9.94 -23.72
N LYS A 139 6.12 10.94 -24.58
CA LYS A 139 5.78 12.30 -24.14
C LYS A 139 4.46 12.34 -23.38
N ALA A 140 3.39 11.73 -23.91
CA ALA A 140 2.07 11.77 -23.32
C ALA A 140 2.03 11.01 -21.98
N TYR A 141 2.73 9.87 -21.87
CA TYR A 141 2.88 9.14 -20.61
C TYR A 141 3.57 10.01 -19.57
N MET A 142 4.70 10.62 -19.89
CA MET A 142 5.41 11.48 -18.93
C MET A 142 4.62 12.75 -18.57
N ASP A 143 3.85 13.34 -19.51
CA ASP A 143 2.92 14.44 -19.21
C ASP A 143 1.83 13.99 -18.20
N ALA A 144 1.28 12.79 -18.37
CA ALA A 144 0.31 12.21 -17.44
C ALA A 144 0.95 11.99 -16.06
N MET A 145 2.15 11.39 -15.99
CA MET A 145 2.86 11.15 -14.74
C MET A 145 3.14 12.45 -13.96
N VAL A 146 3.57 13.51 -14.62
CA VAL A 146 3.76 14.81 -13.96
C VAL A 146 2.45 15.31 -13.36
N LYS A 147 1.37 15.32 -14.14
CA LYS A 147 0.06 15.82 -13.69
C LYS A 147 -0.53 14.97 -12.55
N ASP A 148 -0.44 13.65 -12.67
CA ASP A 148 -1.00 12.73 -11.69
C ASP A 148 -0.25 12.83 -10.36
N HIS A 149 1.08 12.89 -10.36
CA HIS A 149 1.87 13.07 -9.15
C HIS A 149 1.65 14.45 -8.48
N GLU A 150 1.47 15.53 -9.25
CA GLU A 150 1.06 16.83 -8.68
C GLU A 150 -0.29 16.73 -7.96
N SER A 151 -1.26 16.06 -8.59
CA SER A 151 -2.58 15.84 -7.98
C SER A 151 -2.52 14.96 -6.74
N THR A 152 -1.71 13.90 -6.78
CA THR A 152 -1.51 12.97 -5.65
C THR A 152 -0.83 13.67 -4.47
N ILE A 153 0.17 14.52 -4.70
CA ILE A 153 0.79 15.32 -3.63
C ILE A 153 -0.27 16.19 -2.94
N ASN A 154 -1.10 16.90 -3.71
CA ASN A 154 -2.18 17.72 -3.15
C ASN A 154 -3.20 16.89 -2.36
N LEU A 155 -3.57 15.68 -2.84
CA LEU A 155 -4.44 14.74 -2.14
C LEU A 155 -3.84 14.33 -0.79
N PHE A 156 -2.56 13.93 -0.78
CA PHE A 156 -1.84 13.50 0.41
C PHE A 156 -1.70 14.63 1.43
N GLU A 157 -1.33 15.83 1.00
CA GLU A 157 -1.21 17.02 1.87
C GLU A 157 -2.56 17.40 2.50
N LYS A 158 -3.64 17.40 1.70
CA LYS A 158 -5.00 17.63 2.20
C LYS A 158 -5.41 16.57 3.23
N ALA A 159 -5.15 15.31 2.95
CA ALA A 159 -5.48 14.21 3.86
C ALA A 159 -4.62 14.25 5.13
N SER A 160 -3.35 14.63 5.05
CA SER A 160 -2.47 14.82 6.21
C SER A 160 -3.04 15.82 7.21
N ASN A 161 -3.68 16.89 6.70
CA ASN A 161 -4.26 17.94 7.53
C ASN A 161 -5.65 17.58 8.11
N ASN A 162 -6.42 16.76 7.40
CA ASN A 162 -7.83 16.52 7.70
C ASN A 162 -8.12 15.16 8.34
N SER A 163 -7.27 14.15 8.09
CA SER A 163 -7.41 12.82 8.67
C SER A 163 -7.21 12.86 10.19
N LYS A 164 -8.06 12.10 10.90
CA LYS A 164 -7.91 11.84 12.34
C LYS A 164 -7.37 10.43 12.61
N ASP A 165 -7.17 9.65 11.59
CA ASP A 165 -6.69 8.27 11.66
C ASP A 165 -5.15 8.23 11.63
N ASP A 166 -4.54 7.77 12.72
CA ASP A 166 -3.08 7.74 12.85
C ASP A 166 -2.42 6.76 11.88
N GLY A 167 -3.07 5.65 11.52
CA GLY A 167 -2.56 4.71 10.52
C GLY A 167 -2.51 5.35 9.13
N VAL A 168 -3.54 6.13 8.77
CA VAL A 168 -3.57 6.89 7.51
C VAL A 168 -2.52 7.99 7.52
N LYS A 169 -2.37 8.73 8.62
CA LYS A 169 -1.31 9.77 8.75
C LYS A 169 0.10 9.19 8.62
N ASN A 170 0.34 8.03 9.24
CA ASN A 170 1.63 7.36 9.15
C ASN A 170 1.92 6.89 7.71
N PHE A 171 0.94 6.33 7.01
CA PHE A 171 1.07 5.99 5.59
C PHE A 171 1.39 7.23 4.74
N ILE A 172 0.65 8.32 4.93
CA ILE A 172 0.89 9.58 4.21
C ILE A 172 2.32 10.08 4.44
N SER A 173 2.75 10.18 5.70
CA SER A 173 4.07 10.72 6.06
C SER A 173 5.22 9.89 5.52
N SER A 174 5.07 8.56 5.46
CA SER A 174 6.09 7.66 4.94
C SER A 174 6.12 7.62 3.40
N THR A 175 4.99 7.83 2.73
CA THR A 175 4.86 7.68 1.28
C THR A 175 5.07 8.99 0.51
N LEU A 176 4.66 10.13 1.07
CA LEU A 176 4.73 11.44 0.39
C LEU A 176 6.14 11.83 -0.10
N PRO A 177 7.24 11.55 0.62
CA PRO A 177 8.57 11.82 0.09
C PRO A 177 8.88 11.07 -1.21
N THR A 178 8.48 9.82 -1.32
CA THR A 178 8.65 8.99 -2.53
C THR A 178 7.84 9.56 -3.71
N ILE A 179 6.58 9.97 -3.49
CA ILE A 179 5.75 10.59 -4.53
C ILE A 179 6.39 11.87 -5.06
N ARG A 180 6.99 12.68 -4.20
CA ARG A 180 7.73 13.88 -4.62
C ARG A 180 8.96 13.54 -5.47
N GLN A 181 9.71 12.51 -5.11
CA GLN A 181 10.84 12.03 -5.90
C GLN A 181 10.40 11.51 -7.28
N HIS A 182 9.25 10.84 -7.36
CA HIS A 182 8.64 10.42 -8.62
C HIS A 182 8.32 11.64 -9.49
N LEU A 183 7.69 12.68 -8.94
CA LEU A 183 7.39 13.91 -9.67
C LEU A 183 8.65 14.57 -10.24
N ASP A 184 9.71 14.69 -9.43
CA ASP A 184 10.97 15.30 -9.87
C ASP A 184 11.62 14.47 -10.99
N SER A 185 11.59 13.14 -10.86
CA SER A 185 12.06 12.22 -11.88
C SER A 185 11.24 12.35 -13.17
N ALA A 186 9.90 12.39 -13.07
CA ALA A 186 9.01 12.55 -14.20
C ALA A 186 9.28 13.86 -14.95
N ARG A 187 9.40 14.98 -14.24
CA ARG A 187 9.74 16.29 -14.81
C ARG A 187 11.09 16.28 -15.51
N SER A 188 12.10 15.64 -14.89
CA SER A 188 13.44 15.52 -15.46
C SER A 188 13.46 14.72 -16.77
N ILE A 189 12.76 13.59 -16.82
CA ILE A 189 12.65 12.77 -18.04
C ILE A 189 11.86 13.52 -19.10
N ARG A 190 10.71 14.08 -18.72
CA ARG A 190 9.83 14.85 -19.62
C ARG A 190 10.54 15.99 -20.34
N LYS A 191 11.45 16.68 -19.65
CA LYS A 191 12.25 17.78 -20.22
C LYS A 191 13.23 17.34 -21.32
N LYS A 192 13.58 16.04 -21.33
CA LYS A 192 14.57 15.45 -22.26
C LYS A 192 13.93 14.75 -23.46
N LEU A 193 12.59 14.63 -23.50
CA LEU A 193 11.79 14.11 -24.61
C LEU A 193 11.39 15.22 -25.58
#